data_78a222e1a7dd5eca4b6c842a1fc9d57d
#
_entry.id   78a222e1a7dd5eca4b6c842a1fc9d57d
#
_cell.length_a   1.000
_cell.length_b   1.000
_cell.length_c   1.000
_cell.angle_alpha   90.00
_cell.angle_beta   90.00
_cell.angle_gamma   90.00
#
_symmetry.space_group_name_H-M   'P 1'
#
loop_
_entity.id
_entity.type
_entity.pdbx_description
1 polymer ?
#
loop_
_entity_poly.entity_id
_entity_poly.type
_entity_poly.pdbx_seq_one_letter_code
_entity_poly.pdbx_strand_id
1 'polypeptide(L)'
;MTDTILNVATFPGDGIGPDVIESAIQVIKKASIKVDNLNINWDYIEAGASYYQKTGMDVEPDGEKKASEADAIFLGAIGLPTVRKKDGTEIAPHLRFREKFNLYAGVRPVKAYRNTPQRLSDKNAEKIDFVVLRECTEGLFYTAAVHNRNKIANNDEVEDIMRITRNTTTRLHNFAFKLAEKRKQKGKLGKVTCVDKANVFKSQALFRKIFNEIKDDFPNIEADTCYVDAMALNLVRQPWEYDVMVMENIFGDILSDLGGGLVGGMGMASCGEIGDNHGLFQPAHGSAPDIMGKNKANPLATILSGSMMLEYLADKKNCPQANEAALIIENAIEEGFNKNLLRPFEFGGDMSTTEITSQILDLIK
;
A
#
# COMPACT_ATOMS: atom_id res chain seq x y z
N MET A 1 -7.67 -26.42 -20.03
CA MET A 1 -7.45 -24.97 -19.77
C MET A 1 -5.94 -24.79 -19.73
N THR A 2 -5.41 -23.76 -20.37
CA THR A 2 -3.97 -23.48 -20.34
C THR A 2 -3.63 -22.92 -18.97
N ASP A 3 -2.53 -23.41 -18.36
CA ASP A 3 -2.02 -22.89 -17.10
C ASP A 3 -1.73 -21.40 -17.24
N THR A 4 -2.29 -20.58 -16.34
CA THR A 4 -1.99 -19.16 -16.28
C THR A 4 -0.68 -18.98 -15.50
N ILE A 5 0.32 -18.40 -16.14
CA ILE A 5 1.60 -18.05 -15.50
C ILE A 5 1.60 -16.54 -15.26
N LEU A 6 1.76 -16.14 -14.02
CA LEU A 6 1.92 -14.74 -13.60
C LEU A 6 3.39 -14.47 -13.29
N ASN A 7 3.98 -13.46 -13.92
CA ASN A 7 5.38 -13.08 -13.70
C ASN A 7 5.46 -11.89 -12.74
N VAL A 8 6.13 -12.07 -11.62
CA VAL A 8 6.25 -11.05 -10.56
C VAL A 8 7.71 -10.67 -10.36
N ALA A 9 8.04 -9.41 -10.63
CA ALA A 9 9.33 -8.83 -10.27
C ALA A 9 9.39 -8.60 -8.75
N THR A 10 10.30 -9.29 -8.08
CA THR A 10 10.36 -9.35 -6.61
C THR A 10 11.59 -8.62 -6.12
N PHE A 11 11.38 -7.58 -5.31
CA PHE A 11 12.43 -6.78 -4.69
C PHE A 11 12.42 -7.00 -3.17
N PRO A 12 13.24 -7.89 -2.61
CA PRO A 12 13.32 -8.08 -1.16
C PRO A 12 13.71 -6.79 -0.41
N GLY A 13 14.67 -6.04 -0.95
CA GLY A 13 15.10 -4.75 -0.44
C GLY A 13 15.99 -4.84 0.79
N ASP A 14 15.74 -3.98 1.79
CA ASP A 14 16.59 -3.73 2.95
C ASP A 14 15.94 -4.18 4.27
N GLY A 15 16.78 -4.31 5.31
CA GLY A 15 16.33 -4.53 6.68
C GLY A 15 15.49 -5.78 6.84
N ILE A 16 14.25 -5.63 7.30
CA ILE A 16 13.28 -6.73 7.45
C ILE A 16 12.65 -7.17 6.11
N GLY A 17 12.88 -6.43 5.03
CA GLY A 17 12.28 -6.68 3.71
C GLY A 17 12.43 -8.12 3.21
N PRO A 18 13.64 -8.74 3.23
CA PRO A 18 13.83 -10.13 2.84
C PRO A 18 12.98 -11.11 3.67
N ASP A 19 12.90 -10.93 5.00
CA ASP A 19 12.16 -11.82 5.89
C ASP A 19 10.66 -11.78 5.63
N VAL A 20 10.09 -10.58 5.44
CA VAL A 20 8.65 -10.42 5.22
C VAL A 20 8.22 -10.80 3.80
N ILE A 21 9.10 -10.62 2.78
CA ILE A 21 8.85 -11.10 1.40
C ILE A 21 8.83 -12.62 1.36
N GLU A 22 9.81 -13.27 1.99
CA GLU A 22 9.85 -14.74 2.03
C GLU A 22 8.61 -15.32 2.71
N SER A 23 8.18 -14.73 3.83
CA SER A 23 6.95 -15.08 4.53
C SER A 23 5.72 -14.96 3.61
N ALA A 24 5.60 -13.85 2.90
CA ALA A 24 4.48 -13.61 2.00
C ALA A 24 4.48 -14.58 0.81
N ILE A 25 5.64 -14.85 0.21
CA ILE A 25 5.76 -15.79 -0.91
C ILE A 25 5.38 -17.20 -0.49
N GLN A 26 5.78 -17.67 0.71
CA GLN A 26 5.38 -18.98 1.23
C GLN A 26 3.85 -19.07 1.36
N VAL A 27 3.21 -18.05 1.91
CA VAL A 27 1.74 -18.00 2.08
C VAL A 27 1.04 -17.97 0.71
N ILE A 28 1.51 -17.16 -0.22
CA ILE A 28 0.95 -17.07 -1.58
C ILE A 28 1.12 -18.42 -2.31
N LYS A 29 2.29 -19.04 -2.25
CA LYS A 29 2.52 -20.38 -2.85
C LYS A 29 1.56 -21.41 -2.28
N LYS A 30 1.34 -21.42 -0.96
CA LYS A 30 0.40 -22.34 -0.31
C LYS A 30 -1.04 -22.11 -0.79
N ALA A 31 -1.47 -20.85 -0.88
CA ALA A 31 -2.80 -20.51 -1.39
C ALA A 31 -2.95 -20.88 -2.87
N SER A 32 -1.92 -20.64 -3.70
CA SER A 32 -1.93 -20.98 -5.13
C SER A 32 -2.05 -22.47 -5.39
N ILE A 33 -1.52 -23.33 -4.52
CA ILE A 33 -1.66 -24.80 -4.62
C ILE A 33 -3.12 -25.25 -4.35
N LYS A 34 -3.91 -24.42 -3.66
CA LYS A 34 -5.32 -24.72 -3.34
C LYS A 34 -6.28 -24.37 -4.47
N VAL A 35 -5.81 -23.64 -5.47
CA VAL A 35 -6.57 -23.28 -6.66
C VAL A 35 -5.95 -23.90 -7.91
N ASP A 36 -6.78 -24.34 -8.82
CA ASP A 36 -6.33 -25.02 -10.05
C ASP A 36 -5.70 -24.03 -11.05
N ASN A 37 -4.63 -24.47 -11.71
CA ASN A 37 -3.99 -23.78 -12.85
C ASN A 37 -3.46 -22.36 -12.55
N LEU A 38 -3.04 -22.09 -11.33
CA LEU A 38 -2.39 -20.83 -10.95
C LEU A 38 -0.90 -21.06 -10.66
N ASN A 39 -0.04 -20.55 -11.54
CA ASN A 39 1.40 -20.59 -11.41
C ASN A 39 1.95 -19.17 -11.30
N ILE A 40 2.84 -18.92 -10.34
CA ILE A 40 3.50 -17.62 -10.15
C ILE A 40 5.00 -17.80 -10.27
N ASN A 41 5.59 -17.08 -11.22
CA ASN A 41 7.03 -17.01 -11.41
C ASN A 41 7.57 -15.78 -10.66
N TRP A 42 8.53 -15.99 -9.76
CA TRP A 42 9.13 -14.94 -8.94
C TRP A 42 10.52 -14.63 -9.47
N ASP A 43 10.69 -13.44 -10.08
CA ASP A 43 11.99 -12.95 -10.55
C ASP A 43 12.59 -12.02 -9.48
N TYR A 44 13.60 -12.51 -8.75
CA TYR A 44 14.25 -11.77 -7.69
C TYR A 44 15.22 -10.74 -8.26
N ILE A 45 15.12 -9.51 -7.79
CA ILE A 45 15.89 -8.37 -8.25
C ILE A 45 16.53 -7.69 -7.03
N GLU A 46 17.85 -7.54 -7.05
CA GLU A 46 18.56 -6.83 -5.99
C GLU A 46 18.38 -5.31 -6.12
N ALA A 47 17.99 -4.67 -5.03
CA ALA A 47 17.82 -3.23 -4.96
C ALA A 47 17.85 -2.72 -3.51
N GLY A 48 17.99 -1.41 -3.37
CA GLY A 48 17.93 -0.73 -2.08
C GLY A 48 19.27 -0.19 -1.60
N ALA A 49 19.29 0.22 -0.35
CA ALA A 49 20.44 0.85 0.28
C ALA A 49 21.60 -0.12 0.51
N SER A 50 21.29 -1.37 0.87
CA SER A 50 22.30 -2.43 1.04
C SER A 50 22.99 -2.78 -0.27
N TYR A 51 22.24 -2.83 -1.37
CA TYR A 51 22.81 -3.04 -2.70
C TYR A 51 23.63 -1.83 -3.15
N TYR A 52 23.11 -0.61 -2.91
CA TYR A 52 23.84 0.62 -3.21
C TYR A 52 25.19 0.70 -2.46
N GLN A 53 25.23 0.33 -1.20
CA GLN A 53 26.44 0.33 -0.40
C GLN A 53 27.53 -0.61 -0.98
N LYS A 54 27.12 -1.72 -1.57
CA LYS A 54 28.04 -2.72 -2.17
C LYS A 54 28.51 -2.33 -3.57
N THR A 55 27.62 -1.74 -4.37
CA THR A 55 27.82 -1.61 -5.83
C THR A 55 27.84 -0.16 -6.35
N GLY A 56 27.33 0.78 -5.57
CA GLY A 56 27.10 2.16 -6.01
C GLY A 56 25.82 2.35 -6.86
N MET A 57 25.05 1.27 -7.09
CA MET A 57 23.77 1.29 -7.81
C MET A 57 22.62 0.99 -6.87
N ASP A 58 21.47 1.65 -7.04
CA ASP A 58 20.30 1.48 -6.20
C ASP A 58 19.37 0.34 -6.66
N VAL A 59 19.58 -0.17 -7.88
CA VAL A 59 18.94 -1.35 -8.49
C VAL A 59 19.96 -2.08 -9.34
N GLU A 60 19.90 -3.40 -9.42
CA GLU A 60 20.78 -4.21 -10.26
C GLU A 60 20.65 -3.86 -11.75
N PRO A 61 21.69 -4.12 -12.59
CA PRO A 61 21.59 -3.98 -14.02
C PRO A 61 20.38 -4.74 -14.59
N ASP A 62 19.64 -4.10 -15.51
CA ASP A 62 18.39 -4.63 -16.09
C ASP A 62 17.22 -4.82 -15.12
N GLY A 63 17.37 -4.57 -13.83
CA GLY A 63 16.30 -4.77 -12.84
C GLY A 63 15.05 -3.92 -13.12
N GLU A 64 15.21 -2.69 -13.57
CA GLU A 64 14.08 -1.84 -14.00
C GLU A 64 13.41 -2.36 -15.29
N LYS A 65 14.17 -2.97 -16.19
CA LYS A 65 13.64 -3.59 -17.40
C LYS A 65 12.82 -4.83 -17.03
N LYS A 66 13.37 -5.72 -16.22
CA LYS A 66 12.65 -6.88 -15.67
C LYS A 66 11.35 -6.47 -14.99
N ALA A 67 11.40 -5.41 -14.14
CA ALA A 67 10.21 -4.86 -13.50
C ALA A 67 9.16 -4.36 -14.51
N SER A 68 9.57 -3.75 -15.62
CA SER A 68 8.65 -3.26 -16.66
C SER A 68 8.03 -4.38 -17.50
N GLU A 69 8.67 -5.53 -17.62
CA GLU A 69 8.21 -6.70 -18.37
C GLU A 69 7.34 -7.64 -17.51
N ALA A 70 7.42 -7.52 -16.18
CA ALA A 70 6.62 -8.31 -15.25
C ALA A 70 5.14 -7.88 -15.23
N ASP A 71 4.26 -8.76 -14.78
CA ASP A 71 2.83 -8.49 -14.61
C ASP A 71 2.52 -7.62 -13.39
N ALA A 72 3.38 -7.72 -12.35
CA ALA A 72 3.35 -6.88 -11.16
C ALA A 72 4.74 -6.80 -10.52
N ILE A 73 4.93 -5.80 -9.65
CA ILE A 73 6.11 -5.65 -8.79
C ILE A 73 5.69 -5.96 -7.35
N PHE A 74 6.47 -6.83 -6.69
CA PHE A 74 6.32 -7.14 -5.27
C PHE A 74 7.57 -6.72 -4.50
N LEU A 75 7.43 -5.79 -3.56
CA LEU A 75 8.54 -5.15 -2.88
C LEU A 75 8.41 -5.31 -1.35
N GLY A 76 9.51 -5.64 -0.68
CA GLY A 76 9.57 -5.78 0.77
C GLY A 76 9.68 -4.43 1.48
N ALA A 77 10.90 -3.94 1.63
CA ALA A 77 11.13 -2.61 2.21
C ALA A 77 12.42 -2.04 1.64
N ILE A 78 12.51 -0.71 1.51
CA ILE A 78 13.71 -0.04 0.99
C ILE A 78 14.11 1.11 1.89
N GLY A 79 15.45 1.29 1.99
CA GLY A 79 16.08 2.38 2.70
C GLY A 79 16.74 1.95 4.01
N LEU A 80 17.92 2.50 4.25
CA LEU A 80 18.64 2.41 5.53
C LEU A 80 18.98 3.84 5.98
N PRO A 81 18.67 4.23 7.24
CA PRO A 81 18.92 5.59 7.72
C PRO A 81 20.38 6.05 7.58
N THR A 82 21.32 5.11 7.64
CA THR A 82 22.76 5.35 7.60
C THR A 82 23.34 5.39 6.19
N VAL A 83 22.55 5.04 5.15
CA VAL A 83 23.02 4.98 3.75
C VAL A 83 22.30 6.04 2.93
N ARG A 84 23.06 6.99 2.42
CA ARG A 84 22.57 8.12 1.62
C ARG A 84 23.43 8.28 0.36
N LYS A 85 22.87 8.93 -0.67
CA LYS A 85 23.66 9.43 -1.79
C LYS A 85 24.60 10.54 -1.33
N LYS A 86 25.57 10.92 -2.17
CA LYS A 86 26.57 11.97 -1.85
C LYS A 86 25.95 13.33 -1.53
N ASP A 87 24.78 13.62 -2.07
CA ASP A 87 24.00 14.83 -1.84
C ASP A 87 23.06 14.76 -0.60
N GLY A 88 23.15 13.67 0.18
CA GLY A 88 22.28 13.43 1.34
C GLY A 88 20.93 12.78 1.03
N THR A 89 20.59 12.60 -0.26
CA THR A 89 19.30 11.99 -0.67
C THR A 89 19.23 10.53 -0.27
N GLU A 90 18.04 10.10 0.12
CA GLU A 90 17.75 8.71 0.45
C GLU A 90 17.83 7.77 -0.77
N ILE A 91 18.22 6.53 -0.52
CA ILE A 91 18.15 5.48 -1.54
C ILE A 91 16.71 4.99 -1.62
N ALA A 92 15.96 5.46 -2.61
CA ALA A 92 14.53 5.23 -2.73
C ALA A 92 14.11 4.94 -4.19
N PRO A 93 14.57 3.84 -4.81
CA PRO A 93 14.23 3.50 -6.19
C PRO A 93 12.73 3.34 -6.43
N HIS A 94 11.96 2.95 -5.41
CA HIS A 94 10.50 2.84 -5.49
C HIS A 94 9.82 4.17 -5.84
N LEU A 95 10.34 5.33 -5.42
CA LEU A 95 9.80 6.63 -5.83
C LEU A 95 9.98 6.88 -7.34
N ARG A 96 11.12 6.41 -7.90
CA ARG A 96 11.35 6.46 -9.35
C ARG A 96 10.41 5.51 -10.11
N PHE A 97 10.08 4.35 -9.53
CA PHE A 97 9.12 3.40 -10.11
C PHE A 97 7.71 4.00 -10.16
N ARG A 98 7.27 4.74 -9.13
CA ARG A 98 5.98 5.45 -9.14
C ARG A 98 5.84 6.35 -10.37
N GLU A 99 6.88 7.12 -10.68
CA GLU A 99 6.89 8.00 -11.84
C GLU A 99 6.99 7.21 -13.15
N LYS A 100 7.96 6.28 -13.24
CA LYS A 100 8.23 5.50 -14.45
C LYS A 100 7.03 4.69 -14.93
N PHE A 101 6.32 4.07 -14.01
CA PHE A 101 5.14 3.24 -14.29
C PHE A 101 3.82 3.98 -14.12
N ASN A 102 3.90 5.29 -13.81
CA ASN A 102 2.74 6.15 -13.60
C ASN A 102 1.74 5.56 -12.60
N LEU A 103 2.23 5.14 -11.44
CA LEU A 103 1.48 4.51 -10.36
C LEU A 103 0.78 5.60 -9.53
N TYR A 104 -0.32 6.13 -10.05
CA TYR A 104 -0.98 7.31 -9.48
C TYR A 104 -1.88 7.01 -8.28
N ALA A 105 -2.35 5.76 -8.13
CA ALA A 105 -3.31 5.37 -7.11
C ALA A 105 -2.68 4.48 -6.03
N GLY A 106 -2.35 5.05 -4.89
CA GLY A 106 -1.90 4.33 -3.71
C GLY A 106 -3.08 3.85 -2.88
N VAL A 107 -3.38 2.56 -2.96
CA VAL A 107 -4.46 1.90 -2.22
C VAL A 107 -3.92 1.42 -0.88
N ARG A 108 -4.39 1.98 0.23
CA ARG A 108 -3.95 1.67 1.59
C ARG A 108 -5.15 1.28 2.47
N PRO A 109 -5.49 -0.02 2.54
CA PRO A 109 -6.58 -0.50 3.39
C PRO A 109 -6.24 -0.36 4.87
N VAL A 110 -7.24 0.02 5.65
CA VAL A 110 -7.19 0.08 7.12
C VAL A 110 -8.37 -0.71 7.66
N LYS A 111 -8.10 -1.88 8.23
CA LYS A 111 -9.12 -2.79 8.75
C LYS A 111 -8.78 -3.20 10.18
N ALA A 112 -9.74 -3.06 11.08
CA ALA A 112 -9.66 -3.64 12.42
C ALA A 112 -9.93 -5.15 12.35
N TYR A 113 -9.15 -5.93 13.10
CA TYR A 113 -9.38 -7.35 13.29
C TYR A 113 -9.77 -7.61 14.75
N ARG A 114 -10.56 -8.65 14.99
CA ARG A 114 -10.87 -9.09 16.35
C ARG A 114 -9.60 -9.51 17.10
N ASN A 115 -9.60 -9.32 18.41
CA ASN A 115 -8.49 -9.67 19.28
C ASN A 115 -7.16 -8.94 18.97
N THR A 116 -7.18 -7.89 18.14
CA THR A 116 -6.05 -6.98 17.99
C THR A 116 -6.15 -5.82 18.99
N PRO A 117 -5.04 -5.17 19.36
CA PRO A 117 -5.08 -4.03 20.26
C PRO A 117 -5.91 -2.88 19.65
N GLN A 118 -7.05 -2.59 20.27
CA GLN A 118 -7.87 -1.44 19.89
C GLN A 118 -7.30 -0.18 20.51
N ARG A 119 -7.02 0.83 19.69
CA ARG A 119 -6.50 2.13 20.16
C ARG A 119 -7.60 3.09 20.60
N LEU A 120 -8.81 2.90 20.06
CA LEU A 120 -9.98 3.67 20.43
C LEU A 120 -10.80 2.87 21.44
N SER A 121 -11.31 3.55 22.49
CA SER A 121 -12.13 2.93 23.52
C SER A 121 -13.58 2.69 23.10
N ASP A 122 -14.01 3.28 21.98
CA ASP A 122 -15.37 3.07 21.44
C ASP A 122 -15.50 1.66 20.87
N LYS A 123 -16.58 0.96 21.21
CA LYS A 123 -16.91 -0.38 20.71
C LYS A 123 -17.06 -0.46 19.18
N ASN A 124 -17.37 0.67 18.52
CA ASN A 124 -17.42 0.73 17.06
C ASN A 124 -16.02 0.66 16.40
N ALA A 125 -14.94 0.77 17.17
CA ALA A 125 -13.58 0.61 16.64
C ALA A 125 -13.37 -0.76 15.95
N GLU A 126 -14.09 -1.80 16.37
CA GLU A 126 -14.07 -3.11 15.69
C GLU A 126 -14.67 -3.09 14.27
N LYS A 127 -15.39 -2.02 13.91
CA LYS A 127 -15.99 -1.84 12.57
C LYS A 127 -15.12 -1.02 11.62
N ILE A 128 -13.94 -0.60 12.04
CA ILE A 128 -13.03 0.16 11.18
C ILE A 128 -12.67 -0.71 9.97
N ASP A 129 -13.07 -0.23 8.78
CA ASP A 129 -12.75 -0.87 7.50
C ASP A 129 -12.89 0.15 6.38
N PHE A 130 -11.86 0.93 6.16
CA PHE A 130 -11.79 1.95 5.12
C PHE A 130 -10.52 1.84 4.28
N VAL A 131 -10.46 2.58 3.19
CA VAL A 131 -9.28 2.70 2.34
C VAL A 131 -8.87 4.16 2.22
N VAL A 132 -7.61 4.45 2.50
CA VAL A 132 -6.97 5.69 2.07
C VAL A 132 -6.49 5.50 0.65
N LEU A 133 -7.06 6.26 -0.29
CA LEU A 133 -6.61 6.30 -1.68
C LEU A 133 -5.75 7.56 -1.86
N ARG A 134 -4.43 7.35 -1.84
CA ARG A 134 -3.40 8.37 -1.94
C ARG A 134 -3.03 8.61 -3.40
N GLU A 135 -2.98 9.85 -3.86
CA GLU A 135 -2.24 10.18 -5.07
C GLU A 135 -0.74 9.93 -4.85
N CYS A 136 -0.02 9.35 -5.81
CA CYS A 136 1.37 8.92 -5.61
C CYS A 136 2.41 9.53 -6.56
N THR A 137 1.99 10.36 -7.53
CA THR A 137 2.88 10.90 -8.60
C THR A 137 3.02 12.41 -8.61
N GLU A 138 2.12 13.11 -7.96
CA GLU A 138 2.05 14.57 -7.89
C GLU A 138 2.04 15.07 -6.42
N GLY A 139 1.33 16.15 -6.12
CA GLY A 139 1.32 16.77 -4.80
C GLY A 139 2.65 17.45 -4.49
N LEU A 140 3.05 17.46 -3.22
CA LEU A 140 4.37 17.94 -2.81
C LEU A 140 5.52 17.00 -3.25
N PHE A 141 5.23 15.73 -3.45
CA PHE A 141 6.22 14.76 -3.95
C PHE A 141 6.68 15.05 -5.39
N TYR A 142 5.99 15.95 -6.11
CA TYR A 142 6.48 16.45 -7.40
C TYR A 142 7.89 17.02 -7.32
N THR A 143 8.24 17.68 -6.21
CA THR A 143 9.58 18.23 -5.95
C THR A 143 10.42 17.38 -5.00
N ALA A 144 10.02 16.12 -4.75
CA ALA A 144 10.84 15.23 -3.94
C ALA A 144 12.29 15.20 -4.43
N ALA A 145 13.24 15.14 -3.50
CA ALA A 145 14.68 15.28 -3.78
C ALA A 145 15.18 14.35 -4.89
N VAL A 146 14.64 13.13 -4.99
CA VAL A 146 14.98 12.16 -6.04
C VAL A 146 14.68 12.66 -7.46
N HIS A 147 13.80 13.65 -7.62
CA HIS A 147 13.38 14.21 -8.90
C HIS A 147 14.14 15.48 -9.29
N ASN A 148 14.82 16.12 -8.32
CA ASN A 148 15.59 17.35 -8.50
C ASN A 148 14.81 18.46 -9.26
N ARG A 149 13.59 18.78 -8.82
CA ARG A 149 12.68 19.74 -9.47
C ARG A 149 12.47 21.03 -8.69
N ASN A 150 13.19 21.24 -7.58
CA ASN A 150 13.13 22.45 -6.80
C ASN A 150 13.64 23.65 -7.62
N LYS A 151 12.91 24.78 -7.59
CA LYS A 151 13.30 26.03 -8.26
C LYS A 151 14.31 26.82 -7.44
N ILE A 152 14.12 26.84 -6.13
CA ILE A 152 15.00 27.46 -5.15
C ILE A 152 15.39 26.37 -4.15
N ALA A 153 16.71 26.15 -4.00
CA ALA A 153 17.27 25.28 -3.01
C ALA A 153 18.69 25.75 -2.68
N ASN A 154 18.83 26.52 -1.61
CA ASN A 154 20.12 27.03 -1.11
C ASN A 154 20.12 26.96 0.43
N ASN A 155 21.13 27.57 1.08
CA ASN A 155 21.24 27.52 2.54
C ASN A 155 20.21 28.38 3.29
N ASP A 156 19.60 29.34 2.61
CA ASP A 156 18.71 30.33 3.22
C ASP A 156 17.23 30.11 2.85
N GLU A 157 16.97 29.45 1.69
CA GLU A 157 15.63 29.28 1.17
C GLU A 157 15.50 28.00 0.34
N VAL A 158 14.42 27.25 0.57
CA VAL A 158 14.03 26.07 -0.21
C VAL A 158 12.53 26.14 -0.52
N GLU A 159 12.17 25.91 -1.78
CA GLU A 159 10.78 25.85 -2.22
C GLU A 159 10.39 24.43 -2.65
N ASP A 160 9.28 23.92 -2.11
CA ASP A 160 8.59 22.74 -2.62
C ASP A 160 7.28 23.13 -3.30
N ILE A 161 7.00 22.53 -4.44
CA ILE A 161 5.84 22.85 -5.28
C ILE A 161 4.80 21.76 -5.15
N MET A 162 3.61 22.12 -4.66
CA MET A 162 2.43 21.26 -4.75
C MET A 162 1.83 21.35 -6.15
N ARG A 163 1.96 20.28 -6.94
CA ARG A 163 1.40 20.16 -8.28
C ARG A 163 0.18 19.25 -8.26
N ILE A 164 -0.93 19.72 -8.82
CA ILE A 164 -2.16 18.94 -9.06
C ILE A 164 -2.59 19.19 -10.49
N THR A 165 -2.72 18.10 -11.28
CA THR A 165 -3.18 18.18 -12.67
C THR A 165 -4.56 17.54 -12.84
N ARG A 166 -5.33 18.04 -13.80
CA ARG A 166 -6.64 17.47 -14.13
C ARG A 166 -6.53 16.01 -14.55
N ASN A 167 -5.55 15.67 -15.38
CA ASN A 167 -5.41 14.31 -15.90
C ASN A 167 -5.25 13.27 -14.77
N THR A 168 -4.26 13.44 -13.90
CA THR A 168 -4.01 12.51 -12.79
C THR A 168 -5.18 12.49 -11.81
N THR A 169 -5.71 13.68 -11.45
CA THR A 169 -6.83 13.78 -10.51
C THR A 169 -8.10 13.11 -11.04
N THR A 170 -8.41 13.26 -12.34
CA THR A 170 -9.57 12.58 -12.97
C THR A 170 -9.43 11.06 -12.88
N ARG A 171 -8.26 10.52 -13.20
CA ARG A 171 -8.01 9.07 -13.09
C ARG A 171 -8.14 8.56 -11.66
N LEU A 172 -7.56 9.29 -10.71
CA LEU A 172 -7.60 8.95 -9.29
C LEU A 172 -9.04 8.95 -8.75
N HIS A 173 -9.84 9.96 -9.06
CA HIS A 173 -11.23 10.01 -8.61
C HIS A 173 -12.08 8.92 -9.25
N ASN A 174 -11.93 8.66 -10.55
CA ASN A 174 -12.59 7.51 -11.18
C ASN A 174 -12.20 6.18 -10.53
N PHE A 175 -10.94 6.02 -10.16
CA PHE A 175 -10.47 4.84 -9.42
C PHE A 175 -11.17 4.75 -8.05
N ALA A 176 -11.29 5.87 -7.31
CA ALA A 176 -11.95 5.92 -6.00
C ALA A 176 -13.42 5.46 -6.09
N PHE A 177 -14.17 5.98 -7.04
CA PHE A 177 -15.57 5.61 -7.21
C PHE A 177 -15.75 4.15 -7.64
N LYS A 178 -14.94 3.65 -8.59
CA LYS A 178 -14.95 2.23 -8.97
C LYS A 178 -14.57 1.31 -7.81
N LEU A 179 -13.61 1.71 -6.97
CA LEU A 179 -13.26 0.98 -5.76
C LEU A 179 -14.44 0.95 -4.78
N ALA A 180 -15.12 2.08 -4.56
CA ALA A 180 -16.29 2.13 -3.71
C ALA A 180 -17.44 1.27 -4.23
N GLU A 181 -17.67 1.18 -5.56
CA GLU A 181 -18.63 0.25 -6.16
C GLU A 181 -18.30 -1.21 -5.84
N LYS A 182 -17.03 -1.63 -6.04
CA LYS A 182 -16.56 -2.98 -5.69
C LYS A 182 -16.76 -3.28 -4.20
N ARG A 183 -16.40 -2.31 -3.34
CA ARG A 183 -16.58 -2.43 -1.89
C ARG A 183 -18.06 -2.52 -1.49
N LYS A 184 -18.93 -1.75 -2.11
CA LYS A 184 -20.40 -1.81 -1.90
C LYS A 184 -20.97 -3.18 -2.29
N GLN A 185 -20.51 -3.79 -3.37
CA GLN A 185 -20.87 -5.16 -3.76
C GLN A 185 -20.45 -6.20 -2.72
N LYS A 186 -19.35 -5.93 -1.99
CA LYS A 186 -18.88 -6.74 -0.83
C LYS A 186 -19.56 -6.34 0.50
N GLY A 187 -20.64 -5.52 0.48
CA GLY A 187 -21.43 -5.12 1.66
C GLY A 187 -20.84 -3.99 2.50
N LYS A 188 -19.89 -3.21 1.95
CA LYS A 188 -19.36 -2.00 2.59
C LYS A 188 -20.25 -0.78 2.33
N LEU A 189 -19.92 0.37 2.94
CA LEU A 189 -20.76 1.57 2.89
C LEU A 189 -21.05 2.07 1.47
N GLY A 190 -20.09 1.95 0.54
CA GLY A 190 -20.23 2.48 -0.82
C GLY A 190 -20.20 4.00 -0.83
N LYS A 191 -19.20 4.57 -0.17
CA LYS A 191 -19.04 6.01 0.03
C LYS A 191 -17.64 6.46 -0.38
N VAL A 192 -17.53 7.61 -1.06
CA VAL A 192 -16.25 8.27 -1.35
C VAL A 192 -16.21 9.64 -0.68
N THR A 193 -15.20 9.87 0.15
CA THR A 193 -14.92 11.18 0.77
C THR A 193 -13.69 11.80 0.13
N CYS A 194 -13.84 12.94 -0.53
CA CYS A 194 -12.71 13.75 -1.02
C CYS A 194 -12.11 14.53 0.16
N VAL A 195 -10.85 14.26 0.47
CA VAL A 195 -10.12 14.93 1.55
C VAL A 195 -9.15 15.94 0.96
N ASP A 196 -9.31 17.21 1.33
CA ASP A 196 -8.57 18.32 0.71
C ASP A 196 -8.39 19.52 1.66
N LYS A 197 -7.78 20.60 1.16
CA LYS A 197 -7.69 21.92 1.81
C LYS A 197 -8.12 23.03 0.84
N ALA A 198 -9.26 22.82 0.18
CA ALA A 198 -9.78 23.66 -0.89
C ALA A 198 -10.08 25.11 -0.46
N ASN A 199 -10.31 25.36 0.83
CA ASN A 199 -10.53 26.69 1.38
C ASN A 199 -9.25 27.54 1.45
N VAL A 200 -8.06 26.94 1.30
CA VAL A 200 -6.76 27.62 1.43
C VAL A 200 -5.99 27.59 0.12
N PHE A 201 -5.86 26.42 -0.52
CA PHE A 201 -5.00 26.23 -1.67
C PHE A 201 -5.79 26.09 -2.98
N LYS A 202 -5.38 26.85 -4.01
CA LYS A 202 -5.99 26.76 -5.36
C LYS A 202 -5.84 25.38 -5.99
N SER A 203 -4.71 24.70 -5.75
CA SER A 203 -4.48 23.32 -6.21
C SER A 203 -5.49 22.34 -5.60
N GLN A 204 -5.76 22.49 -4.31
CA GLN A 204 -6.74 21.66 -3.60
C GLN A 204 -8.19 22.00 -4.01
N ALA A 205 -8.47 23.28 -4.31
CA ALA A 205 -9.76 23.67 -4.88
C ALA A 205 -9.99 23.04 -6.27
N LEU A 206 -8.96 22.91 -7.09
CA LEU A 206 -9.02 22.18 -8.37
C LEU A 206 -9.29 20.68 -8.13
N PHE A 207 -8.62 20.06 -7.15
CA PHE A 207 -8.81 18.65 -6.78
C PHE A 207 -10.28 18.37 -6.42
N ARG A 208 -10.88 19.18 -5.51
CA ARG A 208 -12.29 19.11 -5.14
C ARG A 208 -13.24 19.40 -6.31
N LYS A 209 -12.91 20.37 -7.16
CA LYS A 209 -13.73 20.68 -8.33
C LYS A 209 -13.87 19.48 -9.25
N ILE A 210 -12.76 18.79 -9.55
CA ILE A 210 -12.75 17.61 -10.40
C ILE A 210 -13.53 16.46 -9.74
N PHE A 211 -13.43 16.29 -8.42
CA PHE A 211 -14.23 15.33 -7.67
C PHE A 211 -15.72 15.55 -7.88
N ASN A 212 -16.18 16.82 -7.74
CA ASN A 212 -17.57 17.19 -7.94
C ASN A 212 -18.06 17.02 -9.38
N GLU A 213 -17.17 17.11 -10.37
CA GLU A 213 -17.49 16.85 -11.77
C GLU A 213 -17.70 15.33 -12.02
N ILE A 214 -16.94 14.46 -11.34
CA ILE A 214 -16.95 13.00 -11.56
C ILE A 214 -18.06 12.30 -10.78
N LYS A 215 -18.39 12.76 -9.56
CA LYS A 215 -19.37 12.09 -8.70
C LYS A 215 -20.73 11.85 -9.37
N ASP A 216 -21.11 12.72 -10.31
CA ASP A 216 -22.40 12.65 -11.01
C ASP A 216 -22.46 11.44 -11.97
N ASP A 217 -21.31 10.89 -12.38
CA ASP A 217 -21.22 9.65 -13.17
C ASP A 217 -21.46 8.39 -12.32
N PHE A 218 -21.48 8.51 -10.96
CA PHE A 218 -21.62 7.42 -10.02
C PHE A 218 -22.81 7.60 -9.06
N PRO A 219 -24.05 7.67 -9.57
CA PRO A 219 -25.23 8.04 -8.77
C PRO A 219 -25.57 7.07 -7.62
N ASN A 220 -25.02 5.86 -7.66
CA ASN A 220 -25.24 4.84 -6.63
C ASN A 220 -24.21 4.89 -5.50
N ILE A 221 -23.21 5.77 -5.55
CA ILE A 221 -22.17 5.92 -4.55
C ILE A 221 -22.37 7.24 -3.81
N GLU A 222 -22.39 7.17 -2.48
CA GLU A 222 -22.42 8.37 -1.65
C GLU A 222 -21.10 9.15 -1.81
N ALA A 223 -21.18 10.47 -1.98
CA ALA A 223 -20.02 11.32 -2.19
C ALA A 223 -20.07 12.55 -1.30
N ASP A 224 -19.04 12.74 -0.49
CA ASP A 224 -18.88 13.95 0.32
C ASP A 224 -17.45 14.52 0.28
N THR A 225 -17.24 15.63 0.97
CA THR A 225 -15.94 16.29 1.04
C THR A 225 -15.60 16.67 2.48
N CYS A 226 -14.33 16.56 2.86
CA CYS A 226 -13.86 16.93 4.18
C CYS A 226 -12.51 17.67 4.08
N TYR A 227 -12.30 18.68 4.92
CA TYR A 227 -10.96 19.26 5.04
C TYR A 227 -10.03 18.34 5.79
N VAL A 228 -8.77 18.28 5.40
CA VAL A 228 -7.79 17.31 5.91
C VAL A 228 -7.60 17.39 7.44
N ASP A 229 -7.61 18.56 8.01
CA ASP A 229 -7.53 18.77 9.46
C ASP A 229 -8.78 18.23 10.19
N ALA A 230 -9.96 18.46 9.63
CA ALA A 230 -11.19 17.88 10.14
C ALA A 230 -11.21 16.34 9.96
N MET A 231 -10.66 15.83 8.85
CA MET A 231 -10.53 14.40 8.63
C MET A 231 -9.59 13.74 9.67
N ALA A 232 -8.45 14.36 9.97
CA ALA A 232 -7.56 13.87 11.01
C ALA A 232 -8.27 13.74 12.38
N LEU A 233 -9.08 14.75 12.73
CA LEU A 233 -9.92 14.72 13.93
C LEU A 233 -10.97 13.59 13.86
N ASN A 234 -11.65 13.44 12.72
CA ASN A 234 -12.71 12.46 12.55
C ASN A 234 -12.18 11.01 12.57
N LEU A 235 -10.99 10.76 12.04
CA LEU A 235 -10.34 9.44 12.12
C LEU A 235 -10.07 9.01 13.57
N VAL A 236 -9.82 9.95 14.47
CA VAL A 236 -9.68 9.65 15.91
C VAL A 236 -11.04 9.47 16.60
N ARG A 237 -12.11 10.15 16.11
CA ARG A 237 -13.41 10.17 16.78
C ARG A 237 -14.39 9.10 16.27
N GLN A 238 -14.43 8.85 14.96
CA GLN A 238 -15.45 8.03 14.30
C GLN A 238 -14.95 7.43 12.96
N PRO A 239 -13.81 6.71 12.94
CA PRO A 239 -13.22 6.20 11.70
C PRO A 239 -14.10 5.20 10.95
N TRP A 240 -15.05 4.56 11.62
CA TRP A 240 -16.00 3.59 11.05
C TRP A 240 -17.08 4.22 10.15
N GLU A 241 -17.15 5.55 10.05
CA GLU A 241 -18.08 6.28 9.17
C GLU A 241 -17.53 6.48 7.76
N TYR A 242 -16.31 6.01 7.49
CA TYR A 242 -15.63 6.18 6.22
C TYR A 242 -15.46 4.85 5.49
N ASP A 243 -15.41 4.93 4.14
CA ASP A 243 -15.20 3.77 3.27
C ASP A 243 -14.00 3.99 2.33
N VAL A 244 -14.10 4.85 1.32
CA VAL A 244 -12.98 5.25 0.48
C VAL A 244 -12.71 6.74 0.67
N MET A 245 -11.52 7.08 1.13
CA MET A 245 -11.07 8.47 1.28
C MET A 245 -10.01 8.77 0.22
N VAL A 246 -10.30 9.67 -0.72
CA VAL A 246 -9.37 10.05 -1.79
C VAL A 246 -8.73 11.41 -1.50
N MET A 247 -7.40 11.49 -1.66
CA MET A 247 -6.63 12.68 -1.31
C MET A 247 -5.32 12.80 -2.07
N GLU A 248 -4.74 14.00 -2.02
CA GLU A 248 -3.42 14.23 -2.59
C GLU A 248 -2.31 13.52 -1.80
N ASN A 249 -1.11 13.53 -2.35
CA ASN A 249 0.00 12.70 -1.97
C ASN A 249 0.41 12.81 -0.49
N ILE A 250 0.74 14.03 -0.01
CA ILE A 250 1.22 14.19 1.37
C ILE A 250 0.10 13.97 2.40
N PHE A 251 -1.13 14.34 2.09
CA PHE A 251 -2.26 14.08 3.00
C PHE A 251 -2.51 12.58 3.12
N GLY A 252 -2.43 11.85 1.99
CA GLY A 252 -2.57 10.40 1.98
C GLY A 252 -1.45 9.69 2.71
N ASP A 253 -0.23 10.21 2.67
CA ASP A 253 0.90 9.68 3.41
C ASP A 253 0.66 9.75 4.92
N ILE A 254 0.32 10.92 5.42
CA ILE A 254 0.12 11.18 6.84
C ILE A 254 -1.12 10.42 7.37
N LEU A 255 -2.26 10.50 6.66
CA LEU A 255 -3.50 9.92 7.16
C LEU A 255 -3.54 8.39 7.06
N SER A 256 -2.80 7.78 6.14
CA SER A 256 -2.69 6.32 6.10
C SER A 256 -1.91 5.75 7.29
N ASP A 257 -0.86 6.44 7.73
CA ASP A 257 -0.08 6.03 8.89
C ASP A 257 -0.89 6.22 10.19
N LEU A 258 -1.67 7.32 10.28
CA LEU A 258 -2.64 7.49 11.34
C LEU A 258 -3.64 6.32 11.34
N GLY A 259 -4.18 5.95 10.17
CA GLY A 259 -5.08 4.80 10.01
C GLY A 259 -4.45 3.48 10.48
N GLY A 260 -3.21 3.20 10.06
CA GLY A 260 -2.45 2.02 10.53
C GLY A 260 -2.30 2.00 12.04
N GLY A 261 -2.00 3.16 12.65
CA GLY A 261 -1.92 3.31 14.09
C GLY A 261 -3.22 3.00 14.84
N LEU A 262 -4.39 3.28 14.24
CA LEU A 262 -5.70 3.01 14.85
C LEU A 262 -6.01 1.51 14.97
N VAL A 263 -5.52 0.68 14.04
CA VAL A 263 -5.89 -0.73 13.92
C VAL A 263 -4.81 -1.72 14.38
N GLY A 264 -3.76 -1.21 15.02
CA GLY A 264 -2.73 -2.09 15.61
C GLY A 264 -1.32 -1.59 15.36
N GLY A 265 -0.97 -1.17 14.16
CA GLY A 265 0.35 -0.66 13.81
C GLY A 265 0.71 -0.90 12.34
N MET A 266 1.93 -0.51 11.98
CA MET A 266 2.41 -0.51 10.60
C MET A 266 2.58 -1.92 10.01
N GLY A 267 2.78 -2.95 10.84
CA GLY A 267 2.83 -4.35 10.40
C GLY A 267 1.49 -4.90 9.87
N MET A 268 0.42 -4.10 9.93
CA MET A 268 -0.87 -4.39 9.28
C MET A 268 -1.12 -3.52 8.04
N ALA A 269 -0.29 -2.51 7.80
CA ALA A 269 -0.48 -1.51 6.76
C ALA A 269 -0.01 -2.04 5.40
N SER A 270 -0.89 -2.70 4.68
CA SER A 270 -0.66 -3.13 3.28
C SER A 270 -0.84 -1.95 2.32
N CYS A 271 -0.18 -2.04 1.16
CA CYS A 271 -0.24 -1.01 0.13
C CYS A 271 -0.15 -1.62 -1.27
N GLY A 272 -0.97 -1.11 -2.18
CA GLY A 272 -0.83 -1.30 -3.62
C GLY A 272 -0.76 0.05 -4.33
N GLU A 273 0.27 0.27 -5.11
CA GLU A 273 0.44 1.47 -5.94
C GLU A 273 0.12 1.11 -7.37
N ILE A 274 -0.98 1.64 -7.90
CA ILE A 274 -1.61 1.17 -9.12
C ILE A 274 -1.62 2.27 -10.18
N GLY A 275 -1.16 1.92 -11.38
CA GLY A 275 -1.29 2.69 -12.60
C GLY A 275 -2.23 2.00 -13.59
N ASP A 276 -2.38 2.60 -14.78
CA ASP A 276 -3.25 2.03 -15.82
C ASP A 276 -2.71 0.68 -16.34
N ASN A 277 -1.39 0.52 -16.38
CA ASN A 277 -0.72 -0.64 -16.99
C ASN A 277 0.12 -1.46 -16.03
N HIS A 278 0.39 -0.98 -14.84
CA HIS A 278 1.30 -1.61 -13.90
C HIS A 278 0.84 -1.45 -12.45
N GLY A 279 1.31 -2.34 -11.56
CA GLY A 279 1.08 -2.27 -10.12
C GLY A 279 2.32 -2.65 -9.34
N LEU A 280 2.57 -1.94 -8.22
CA LEU A 280 3.60 -2.23 -7.24
C LEU A 280 2.93 -2.48 -5.89
N PHE A 281 3.25 -3.59 -5.25
CA PHE A 281 2.66 -4.01 -4.00
C PHE A 281 3.73 -4.14 -2.94
N GLN A 282 3.53 -3.48 -1.80
CA GLN A 282 4.50 -3.40 -0.72
C GLN A 282 3.81 -3.13 0.62
N PRO A 283 4.42 -3.47 1.77
CA PRO A 283 3.95 -2.93 3.04
C PRO A 283 4.21 -1.41 3.09
N ALA A 284 3.39 -0.68 3.83
CA ALA A 284 3.59 0.77 4.01
C ALA A 284 4.72 1.09 5.03
N HIS A 285 5.16 0.09 5.82
CA HIS A 285 6.26 0.26 6.78
C HIS A 285 7.64 0.34 6.09
N GLY A 286 8.61 0.95 6.75
CA GLY A 286 10.01 0.98 6.34
C GLY A 286 10.76 -0.32 6.63
N SER A 287 12.08 -0.26 6.49
CA SER A 287 13.00 -1.40 6.61
C SER A 287 13.31 -1.87 8.04
N ALA A 288 12.93 -1.11 9.08
CA ALA A 288 13.11 -1.42 10.50
C ALA A 288 14.47 -2.09 10.84
N PRO A 289 15.60 -1.44 10.57
CA PRO A 289 16.92 -2.06 10.69
C PRO A 289 17.28 -2.50 12.10
N ASP A 290 16.63 -1.94 13.11
CA ASP A 290 16.79 -2.28 14.53
C ASP A 290 16.30 -3.70 14.89
N ILE A 291 15.38 -4.26 14.11
CA ILE A 291 14.87 -5.64 14.29
C ILE A 291 15.25 -6.60 13.15
N MET A 292 16.05 -6.15 12.19
CA MET A 292 16.56 -6.98 11.09
C MET A 292 17.26 -8.25 11.63
N GLY A 293 16.94 -9.40 11.08
CA GLY A 293 17.54 -10.71 11.46
C GLY A 293 17.15 -11.22 12.84
N LYS A 294 16.26 -10.52 13.57
CA LYS A 294 15.82 -10.95 14.91
C LYS A 294 14.55 -11.82 14.91
N ASN A 295 14.01 -12.11 13.74
CA ASN A 295 12.77 -12.89 13.58
C ASN A 295 11.56 -12.29 14.33
N LYS A 296 11.48 -10.94 14.40
CA LYS A 296 10.45 -10.21 15.15
C LYS A 296 9.50 -9.37 14.28
N ALA A 297 9.83 -9.21 12.98
CA ALA A 297 9.00 -8.45 12.07
C ALA A 297 7.60 -9.08 11.94
N ASN A 298 6.56 -8.25 11.96
CA ASN A 298 5.21 -8.70 11.64
C ASN A 298 5.07 -8.82 10.11
N PRO A 299 4.88 -10.03 9.52
CA PRO A 299 4.84 -10.20 8.07
C PRO A 299 3.48 -9.89 7.45
N LEU A 300 2.45 -9.60 8.26
CA LEU A 300 1.06 -9.51 7.82
C LEU A 300 0.82 -8.41 6.79
N ALA A 301 1.46 -7.24 6.93
CA ALA A 301 1.34 -6.16 5.95
C ALA A 301 1.80 -6.60 4.55
N THR A 302 2.93 -7.32 4.48
CA THR A 302 3.46 -7.83 3.20
C THR A 302 2.58 -8.96 2.65
N ILE A 303 2.10 -9.86 3.50
CA ILE A 303 1.17 -10.93 3.09
C ILE A 303 -0.13 -10.33 2.53
N LEU A 304 -0.70 -9.33 3.20
CA LEU A 304 -1.89 -8.61 2.72
C LEU A 304 -1.61 -7.81 1.43
N SER A 305 -0.42 -7.22 1.28
CA SER A 305 -0.03 -6.59 0.01
C SER A 305 0.08 -7.62 -1.12
N GLY A 306 0.53 -8.83 -0.80
CA GLY A 306 0.51 -9.97 -1.73
C GLY A 306 -0.90 -10.40 -2.12
N SER A 307 -1.86 -10.39 -1.18
CA SER A 307 -3.28 -10.61 -1.49
C SER A 307 -3.82 -9.54 -2.45
N MET A 308 -3.53 -8.26 -2.18
CA MET A 308 -3.89 -7.15 -3.09
C MET A 308 -3.27 -7.30 -4.48
N MET A 309 -2.02 -7.78 -4.58
CA MET A 309 -1.37 -8.09 -5.85
C MET A 309 -2.12 -9.17 -6.62
N LEU A 310 -2.57 -10.22 -5.94
CA LEU A 310 -3.35 -11.30 -6.56
C LEU A 310 -4.73 -10.80 -7.05
N GLU A 311 -5.43 -9.96 -6.29
CA GLU A 311 -6.68 -9.31 -6.74
C GLU A 311 -6.45 -8.43 -7.98
N TYR A 312 -5.38 -7.65 -8.00
CA TYR A 312 -4.99 -6.83 -9.16
C TYR A 312 -4.70 -7.69 -10.39
N LEU A 313 -3.92 -8.76 -10.23
CA LEU A 313 -3.58 -9.68 -11.31
C LEU A 313 -4.80 -10.45 -11.82
N ALA A 314 -5.74 -10.78 -10.95
CA ALA A 314 -7.01 -11.39 -11.33
C ALA A 314 -7.78 -10.52 -12.32
N ASP A 315 -7.92 -9.24 -12.02
CA ASP A 315 -8.58 -8.27 -12.92
C ASP A 315 -7.77 -8.03 -14.20
N LYS A 316 -6.46 -7.83 -14.05
CA LYS A 316 -5.58 -7.42 -15.15
C LYS A 316 -5.36 -8.54 -16.18
N LYS A 317 -5.29 -9.79 -15.73
CA LYS A 317 -5.01 -10.97 -16.54
C LYS A 317 -6.25 -11.83 -16.82
N ASN A 318 -7.42 -11.38 -16.34
CA ASN A 318 -8.66 -12.16 -16.39
C ASN A 318 -8.45 -13.58 -15.81
N CYS A 319 -7.83 -13.65 -14.64
CA CYS A 319 -7.44 -14.86 -13.92
C CYS A 319 -8.21 -14.96 -12.60
N PRO A 320 -9.43 -15.49 -12.58
CA PRO A 320 -10.24 -15.58 -11.36
C PRO A 320 -9.59 -16.42 -10.25
N GLN A 321 -8.70 -17.35 -10.59
CA GLN A 321 -7.96 -18.17 -9.65
C GLN A 321 -7.05 -17.31 -8.74
N ALA A 322 -6.49 -16.22 -9.27
CA ALA A 322 -5.69 -15.31 -8.45
C ALA A 322 -6.56 -14.60 -7.39
N ASN A 323 -7.80 -14.24 -7.72
CA ASN A 323 -8.75 -13.70 -6.75
C ASN A 323 -9.17 -14.74 -5.70
N GLU A 324 -9.35 -15.99 -6.08
CA GLU A 324 -9.64 -17.08 -5.15
C GLU A 324 -8.48 -17.30 -4.17
N ALA A 325 -7.24 -17.31 -4.65
CA ALA A 325 -6.05 -17.41 -3.80
C ALA A 325 -5.94 -16.20 -2.84
N ALA A 326 -6.27 -14.99 -3.29
CA ALA A 326 -6.31 -13.80 -2.42
C ALA A 326 -7.32 -13.97 -1.29
N LEU A 327 -8.54 -14.42 -1.59
CA LEU A 327 -9.58 -14.66 -0.59
C LEU A 327 -9.19 -15.75 0.42
N ILE A 328 -8.51 -16.79 -0.01
CA ILE A 328 -7.98 -17.85 0.88
C ILE A 328 -7.02 -17.23 1.92
N ILE A 329 -6.11 -16.35 1.47
CA ILE A 329 -5.16 -15.67 2.35
C ILE A 329 -5.87 -14.75 3.35
N GLU A 330 -6.79 -13.91 2.87
CA GLU A 330 -7.54 -12.97 3.73
C GLU A 330 -8.37 -13.72 4.78
N ASN A 331 -9.06 -14.79 4.39
CA ASN A 331 -9.85 -15.62 5.30
C ASN A 331 -8.97 -16.30 6.35
N ALA A 332 -7.78 -16.79 5.99
CA ALA A 332 -6.85 -17.41 6.93
C ALA A 332 -6.37 -16.39 7.98
N ILE A 333 -6.05 -15.15 7.59
CA ILE A 333 -5.66 -14.09 8.51
C ILE A 333 -6.84 -13.72 9.43
N GLU A 334 -8.03 -13.56 8.89
CA GLU A 334 -9.23 -13.22 9.66
C GLU A 334 -9.57 -14.34 10.66
N GLU A 335 -9.53 -15.60 10.24
CA GLU A 335 -9.72 -16.77 11.12
C GLU A 335 -8.67 -16.79 12.22
N GLY A 336 -7.40 -16.52 11.87
CA GLY A 336 -6.28 -16.48 12.81
C GLY A 336 -6.48 -15.46 13.94
N PHE A 337 -6.92 -14.26 13.61
CA PHE A 337 -7.24 -13.24 14.61
C PHE A 337 -8.53 -13.58 15.38
N ASN A 338 -9.59 -14.02 14.69
CA ASN A 338 -10.86 -14.39 15.35
C ASN A 338 -10.67 -15.48 16.40
N LYS A 339 -9.75 -16.41 16.19
CA LYS A 339 -9.41 -17.50 17.11
C LYS A 339 -8.27 -17.16 18.08
N ASN A 340 -7.77 -15.93 18.06
CA ASN A 340 -6.60 -15.49 18.84
C ASN A 340 -5.33 -16.34 18.64
N LEU A 341 -5.13 -16.81 17.40
CA LEU A 341 -3.99 -17.62 16.99
C LEU A 341 -2.82 -16.79 16.44
N LEU A 342 -3.08 -15.51 16.07
CA LEU A 342 -2.07 -14.57 15.59
C LEU A 342 -1.80 -13.52 16.67
N ARG A 343 -0.57 -13.53 17.22
CA ARG A 343 -0.15 -12.65 18.32
C ARG A 343 1.24 -12.06 18.02
N PRO A 344 1.33 -11.13 17.05
CA PRO A 344 2.60 -10.49 16.70
C PRO A 344 3.22 -9.73 17.89
N PHE A 345 4.55 -9.63 17.92
CA PHE A 345 5.26 -8.79 18.91
C PHE A 345 4.78 -7.33 18.89
N GLU A 346 4.45 -6.79 17.72
CA GLU A 346 3.91 -5.43 17.56
C GLU A 346 2.64 -5.19 18.37
N PHE A 347 1.87 -6.24 18.62
CA PHE A 347 0.64 -6.19 19.42
C PHE A 347 0.85 -6.59 20.89
N GLY A 348 2.10 -6.70 21.31
CA GLY A 348 2.44 -7.17 22.67
C GLY A 348 2.33 -8.70 22.81
N GLY A 349 2.27 -9.41 21.70
CA GLY A 349 2.33 -10.87 21.65
C GLY A 349 3.76 -11.41 21.71
N ASP A 350 3.88 -12.70 21.46
CA ASP A 350 5.11 -13.48 21.62
C ASP A 350 5.55 -14.20 20.34
N MET A 351 4.75 -14.12 19.26
CA MET A 351 5.02 -14.87 18.04
C MET A 351 6.04 -14.16 17.15
N SER A 352 7.05 -14.89 16.76
CA SER A 352 8.05 -14.51 15.78
C SER A 352 7.48 -14.43 14.35
N THR A 353 8.24 -13.86 13.41
CA THR A 353 7.89 -13.80 11.99
C THR A 353 7.58 -15.19 11.42
N THR A 354 8.43 -16.18 11.74
CA THR A 354 8.27 -17.54 11.25
C THR A 354 7.08 -18.26 11.88
N GLU A 355 6.77 -18.02 13.17
CA GLU A 355 5.61 -18.62 13.84
C GLU A 355 4.30 -18.05 13.29
N ILE A 356 4.21 -16.72 13.04
CA ILE A 356 3.07 -16.11 12.39
C ILE A 356 2.85 -16.71 10.99
N THR A 357 3.94 -16.83 10.22
CA THR A 357 3.89 -17.42 8.87
C THR A 357 3.39 -18.86 8.92
N SER A 358 3.96 -19.71 9.81
CA SER A 358 3.55 -21.11 10.00
C SER A 358 2.08 -21.21 10.38
N GLN A 359 1.61 -20.36 11.30
CA GLN A 359 0.21 -20.34 11.72
C GLN A 359 -0.76 -20.00 10.58
N ILE A 360 -0.39 -19.09 9.69
CA ILE A 360 -1.20 -18.76 8.50
C ILE A 360 -1.19 -19.94 7.52
N LEU A 361 -0.05 -20.57 7.29
CA LEU A 361 0.05 -21.76 6.44
C LEU A 361 -0.85 -22.90 6.94
N ASP A 362 -0.96 -23.11 8.25
CA ASP A 362 -1.82 -24.14 8.86
C ASP A 362 -3.33 -23.79 8.72
N LEU A 363 -3.67 -22.51 8.65
CA LEU A 363 -5.04 -22.03 8.45
C LEU A 363 -5.49 -22.09 6.98
N ILE A 364 -4.58 -22.13 6.03
CA ILE A 364 -4.88 -22.32 4.60
C ILE A 364 -5.24 -23.78 4.34
N LYS A 365 -6.53 -24.02 4.22
CA LYS A 365 -7.12 -25.37 4.06
C LYS A 365 -7.26 -25.75 2.60
#